data_386c403fd9cf9695f31579da7676a4c0
#
_entry.id   386c403fd9cf9695f31579da7676a4c0
#
_cell.length_a   1.000
_cell.length_b   1.000
_cell.length_c   1.000
_cell.angle_alpha   90.00
_cell.angle_beta   90.00
_cell.angle_gamma   90.00
#
_symmetry.space_group_name_H-M   'P 1'
#
loop_
_entity.id
_entity.type
_entity.pdbx_description
1 polymer ?
#
loop_
_entity_poly.entity_id
_entity_poly.type
_entity_poly.pdbx_seq_one_letter_code
_entity_poly.pdbx_strand_id
1 'polypeptide(L)'
;MKIAKEAGSTGGSVIPAKGTASSTLLRVLGLGDKSKDMVIMVSDDEHAHSIVDDVRADGRIQGVVALLGSKGEDGMATKWKMITIIVNVGYADDIMDAARRAGAGGGTITHARGTASPEDVRFLGVPLVPEKEMIMILCESEKTDTIVNAIASLECLDEPGIGILYTQGVSDFMNLGSGK
;
A
#
# COMPACT_ATOMS: atom_id res chain seq x y z
N MET A 1 -10.10 8.01 -13.04
CA MET A 1 -10.26 9.49 -12.86
C MET A 1 -11.59 10.02 -13.38
N LYS A 2 -12.10 9.63 -14.57
CA LYS A 2 -13.38 10.16 -15.10
C LYS A 2 -14.54 9.82 -14.15
N ILE A 3 -14.71 8.56 -13.79
CA ILE A 3 -15.76 8.08 -12.87
C ILE A 3 -15.71 8.83 -11.53
N ALA A 4 -14.55 8.95 -10.92
CA ALA A 4 -14.41 9.65 -9.65
C ALA A 4 -14.75 11.15 -9.72
N LYS A 5 -14.49 11.80 -10.86
CA LYS A 5 -14.92 13.19 -11.09
C LYS A 5 -16.43 13.33 -11.23
N GLU A 6 -17.08 12.39 -11.93
CA GLU A 6 -18.54 12.33 -12.07
C GLU A 6 -19.23 12.08 -10.72
N ALA A 7 -18.57 11.35 -9.81
CA ALA A 7 -19.01 11.10 -8.43
C ALA A 7 -18.64 12.23 -7.45
N GLY A 8 -18.17 13.39 -7.91
CA GLY A 8 -17.91 14.56 -7.06
C GLY A 8 -16.47 14.71 -6.56
N SER A 9 -15.51 13.86 -6.99
CA SER A 9 -14.11 14.03 -6.61
C SER A 9 -13.52 15.33 -7.16
N THR A 10 -12.89 16.12 -6.30
CA THR A 10 -12.19 17.36 -6.67
C THR A 10 -10.83 17.09 -7.32
N GLY A 11 -10.32 15.86 -7.26
CA GLY A 11 -9.06 15.45 -7.86
C GLY A 11 -8.46 14.22 -7.18
N GLY A 12 -7.27 13.81 -7.65
CA GLY A 12 -6.52 12.70 -7.07
C GLY A 12 -5.12 12.60 -7.65
N SER A 13 -4.25 11.89 -6.96
CA SER A 13 -2.89 11.59 -7.39
C SER A 13 -2.83 10.20 -7.99
N VAL A 14 -2.24 10.06 -9.16
CA VAL A 14 -1.96 8.76 -9.80
C VAL A 14 -0.48 8.47 -9.66
N ILE A 15 -0.16 7.34 -9.07
CA ILE A 15 1.21 6.93 -8.75
C ILE A 15 1.46 5.59 -9.44
N PRO A 16 2.48 5.46 -10.30
CA PRO A 16 2.87 4.17 -10.85
C PRO A 16 3.27 3.21 -9.72
N ALA A 17 2.77 1.98 -9.78
CA ALA A 17 2.98 0.99 -8.74
C ALA A 17 3.17 -0.42 -9.34
N LYS A 18 3.61 -1.36 -8.52
CA LYS A 18 3.74 -2.77 -8.88
C LYS A 18 2.87 -3.61 -7.94
N GLY A 19 2.11 -4.52 -8.49
CA GLY A 19 1.38 -5.50 -7.73
C GLY A 19 2.23 -6.75 -7.49
N THR A 20 2.33 -7.18 -6.25
CA THR A 20 3.17 -8.32 -5.84
C THR A 20 2.38 -9.63 -5.66
N ALA A 21 1.07 -9.63 -5.92
CA ALA A 21 0.25 -10.84 -5.89
C ALA A 21 0.60 -11.72 -7.10
N SER A 22 1.40 -12.76 -6.91
CA SER A 22 1.75 -13.69 -7.98
C SER A 22 1.96 -15.10 -7.46
N SER A 23 1.73 -16.09 -8.32
CA SER A 23 2.16 -17.45 -8.05
C SER A 23 3.69 -17.52 -7.99
N THR A 24 4.24 -18.38 -7.15
CA THR A 24 5.70 -18.60 -7.02
C THR A 24 6.35 -18.90 -8.39
N LEU A 25 5.62 -19.58 -9.28
CA LEU A 25 6.10 -19.91 -10.63
C LEU A 25 6.32 -18.66 -11.50
N LEU A 26 5.44 -17.66 -11.44
CA LEU A 26 5.55 -16.42 -12.21
C LEU A 26 6.71 -15.55 -11.72
N ARG A 27 7.00 -15.58 -10.42
CA ARG A 27 8.17 -14.88 -9.83
C ARG A 27 9.49 -15.47 -10.36
N VAL A 28 9.63 -16.77 -10.35
CA VAL A 28 10.83 -17.47 -10.87
C VAL A 28 11.08 -17.16 -12.34
N LEU A 29 10.02 -16.93 -13.12
CA LEU A 29 10.11 -16.57 -14.54
C LEU A 29 10.30 -15.06 -14.79
N GLY A 30 10.40 -14.23 -13.73
CA GLY A 30 10.51 -12.77 -13.87
C GLY A 30 9.21 -12.09 -14.34
N LEU A 31 8.09 -12.80 -14.32
CA LEU A 31 6.77 -12.32 -14.78
C LEU A 31 5.84 -11.99 -13.60
N GLY A 32 6.38 -11.97 -12.37
CA GLY A 32 5.60 -11.86 -11.15
C GLY A 32 5.02 -10.48 -10.87
N ASP A 33 5.67 -9.44 -11.32
CA ASP A 33 5.27 -8.06 -11.07
C ASP A 33 4.34 -7.55 -12.18
N LYS A 34 3.11 -7.18 -11.78
CA LYS A 34 2.18 -6.53 -12.69
C LYS A 34 2.23 -5.03 -12.48
N SER A 35 2.47 -4.27 -13.55
CA SER A 35 2.30 -2.82 -13.54
C SER A 35 0.87 -2.47 -13.14
N LYS A 36 0.74 -1.54 -12.20
CA LYS A 36 -0.54 -1.00 -11.69
C LYS A 36 -0.41 0.50 -11.53
N ASP A 37 -1.56 1.16 -11.54
CA ASP A 37 -1.66 2.53 -11.07
C ASP A 37 -2.34 2.55 -9.71
N MET A 38 -1.73 3.22 -8.75
CA MET A 38 -2.35 3.55 -7.48
C MET A 38 -2.97 4.93 -7.58
N VAL A 39 -4.26 5.02 -7.31
CA VAL A 39 -4.99 6.29 -7.29
C VAL A 39 -5.33 6.62 -5.85
N ILE A 40 -4.81 7.75 -5.37
CA ILE A 40 -5.11 8.26 -4.03
C ILE A 40 -6.01 9.48 -4.20
N MET A 41 -7.15 9.47 -3.51
CA MET A 41 -8.09 10.58 -3.46
C MET A 41 -8.42 10.89 -2.01
N VAL A 42 -8.63 12.17 -1.73
CA VAL A 42 -9.14 12.65 -0.45
C VAL A 42 -10.52 13.24 -0.70
N SER A 43 -11.50 12.82 0.08
CA SER A 43 -12.89 13.24 -0.05
C SER A 43 -13.54 13.25 1.34
N ASP A 44 -14.68 13.92 1.48
CA ASP A 44 -15.55 13.72 2.63
C ASP A 44 -16.24 12.35 2.57
N ASP A 45 -16.84 11.92 3.67
CA ASP A 45 -17.39 10.58 3.81
C ASP A 45 -18.51 10.28 2.79
N GLU A 46 -19.39 11.26 2.50
CA GLU A 46 -20.51 11.07 1.57
C GLU A 46 -20.02 10.83 0.13
N HIS A 47 -19.13 11.70 -0.35
CA HIS A 47 -18.55 11.55 -1.69
C HIS A 47 -17.63 10.33 -1.79
N ALA A 48 -16.92 9.99 -0.71
CA ALA A 48 -16.03 8.82 -0.70
C ALA A 48 -16.80 7.53 -0.94
N HIS A 49 -17.93 7.33 -0.27
CA HIS A 49 -18.81 6.16 -0.49
C HIS A 49 -19.40 6.14 -1.90
N SER A 50 -19.87 7.29 -2.41
CA SER A 50 -20.37 7.39 -3.79
C SER A 50 -19.31 7.01 -4.82
N ILE A 51 -18.06 7.49 -4.64
CA ILE A 51 -16.94 7.15 -5.54
C ILE A 51 -16.65 5.64 -5.50
N VAL A 52 -16.67 5.03 -4.33
CA VAL A 52 -16.45 3.58 -4.17
C VAL A 52 -17.55 2.79 -4.89
N ASP A 53 -18.82 3.19 -4.75
CA ASP A 53 -19.94 2.51 -5.39
C ASP A 53 -19.90 2.62 -6.90
N ASP A 54 -19.56 3.80 -7.45
CA ASP A 54 -19.43 4.00 -8.89
C ASP A 54 -18.26 3.22 -9.50
N VAL A 55 -17.11 3.16 -8.79
CA VAL A 55 -15.97 2.33 -9.18
C VAL A 55 -16.34 0.85 -9.13
N ARG A 56 -17.14 0.43 -8.15
CA ARG A 56 -17.68 -0.94 -8.02
C ARG A 56 -18.58 -1.31 -9.18
N ALA A 57 -19.42 -0.39 -9.62
CA ALA A 57 -20.36 -0.61 -10.72
C ALA A 57 -19.66 -0.71 -12.09
N ASP A 58 -18.45 -0.14 -12.24
CA ASP A 58 -17.68 -0.21 -13.48
C ASP A 58 -16.87 -1.51 -13.58
N GLY A 59 -17.47 -2.53 -14.19
CA GLY A 59 -16.86 -3.85 -14.36
C GLY A 59 -15.58 -3.89 -15.22
N ARG A 60 -15.16 -2.78 -15.81
CA ARG A 60 -13.90 -2.68 -16.59
C ARG A 60 -12.69 -2.46 -15.72
N ILE A 61 -12.88 -1.97 -14.49
CA ILE A 61 -11.78 -1.70 -13.55
C ILE A 61 -11.39 -3.00 -12.85
N GLN A 62 -10.10 -3.29 -12.83
CA GLN A 62 -9.53 -4.42 -12.11
C GLN A 62 -8.53 -3.93 -11.07
N GLY A 63 -8.66 -4.36 -9.84
CA GLY A 63 -7.77 -3.94 -8.77
C GLY A 63 -8.36 -4.09 -7.38
N VAL A 64 -7.93 -3.23 -6.48
CA VAL A 64 -8.38 -3.14 -5.10
C VAL A 64 -8.82 -1.72 -4.83
N VAL A 65 -9.96 -1.55 -4.20
CA VAL A 65 -10.39 -0.28 -3.62
C VAL A 65 -10.40 -0.45 -2.10
N ALA A 66 -9.84 0.52 -1.40
CA ALA A 66 -9.88 0.58 0.05
C ALA A 66 -10.26 1.99 0.49
N LEU A 67 -11.22 2.10 1.38
CA LEU A 67 -11.63 3.34 2.02
C LEU A 67 -10.94 3.42 3.39
N LEU A 68 -10.07 4.41 3.55
CA LEU A 68 -9.33 4.64 4.79
C LEU A 68 -9.99 5.82 5.51
N GLY A 69 -10.69 5.55 6.60
CA GLY A 69 -11.31 6.59 7.42
C GLY A 69 -10.37 7.11 8.51
N SER A 70 -10.44 8.41 8.77
CA SER A 70 -9.78 9.02 9.93
C SER A 70 -10.57 8.84 11.23
N LYS A 71 -11.85 8.49 11.15
CA LYS A 71 -12.72 8.12 12.25
C LYS A 71 -13.12 6.67 12.06
N GLY A 72 -12.57 5.79 12.91
CA GLY A 72 -13.29 4.56 13.18
C GLY A 72 -14.65 4.95 13.73
N GLU A 73 -15.73 4.57 13.09
CA GLU A 73 -17.02 4.62 13.73
C GLU A 73 -16.90 3.88 15.07
N ASP A 74 -17.06 4.63 16.16
CA ASP A 74 -17.30 4.14 17.52
C ASP A 74 -16.39 3.03 18.06
N GLY A 75 -15.06 3.12 17.90
CA GLY A 75 -14.13 2.19 18.56
C GLY A 75 -14.29 0.71 18.16
N MET A 76 -15.08 0.40 17.13
CA MET A 76 -15.21 -0.96 16.62
C MET A 76 -13.98 -1.34 15.80
N ALA A 77 -13.40 -2.47 16.15
CA ALA A 77 -12.27 -3.04 15.42
C ALA A 77 -12.69 -3.28 13.96
N THR A 78 -12.03 -2.62 13.03
CA THR A 78 -12.25 -2.85 11.60
C THR A 78 -11.87 -4.28 11.24
N LYS A 79 -12.64 -4.94 10.36
CA LYS A 79 -12.34 -6.30 9.89
C LYS A 79 -11.03 -6.36 9.09
N TRP A 80 -10.67 -5.26 8.46
CA TRP A 80 -9.50 -5.13 7.60
C TRP A 80 -8.57 -4.04 8.10
N LYS A 81 -7.28 -4.25 7.91
CA LYS A 81 -6.24 -3.26 8.16
C LYS A 81 -5.30 -3.12 6.97
N MET A 82 -4.82 -1.90 6.78
CA MET A 82 -3.73 -1.57 5.87
C MET A 82 -2.44 -1.45 6.68
N ILE A 83 -1.45 -2.26 6.34
CA ILE A 83 -0.08 -2.12 6.84
C ILE A 83 0.67 -1.30 5.78
N THR A 84 1.21 -0.16 6.18
CA THR A 84 2.03 0.68 5.32
C THR A 84 3.46 0.71 5.85
N ILE A 85 4.41 0.38 4.99
CA ILE A 85 5.84 0.40 5.29
C ILE A 85 6.50 1.39 4.32
N ILE A 86 7.30 2.31 4.84
CA ILE A 86 8.15 3.20 4.06
C ILE A 86 9.59 2.92 4.46
N VAL A 87 10.40 2.44 3.54
CA VAL A 87 11.74 1.91 3.79
C VAL A 87 12.71 2.37 2.70
N ASN A 88 14.01 2.27 2.92
CA ASN A 88 15.02 2.49 1.88
C ASN A 88 14.80 1.54 0.70
N VAL A 89 15.15 1.97 -0.51
CA VAL A 89 15.06 1.12 -1.72
C VAL A 89 15.89 -0.16 -1.56
N GLY A 90 15.31 -1.28 -2.01
CA GLY A 90 15.95 -2.59 -2.00
C GLY A 90 15.47 -3.55 -0.92
N TYR A 91 14.64 -3.10 0.02
CA TYR A 91 14.13 -3.96 1.11
C TYR A 91 12.72 -4.50 0.87
N ALA A 92 12.05 -4.06 -0.18
CA ALA A 92 10.64 -4.40 -0.42
C ALA A 92 10.42 -5.90 -0.64
N ASP A 93 11.34 -6.59 -1.32
CA ASP A 93 11.23 -8.02 -1.59
C ASP A 93 11.36 -8.84 -0.31
N ASP A 94 12.32 -8.54 0.57
CA ASP A 94 12.53 -9.22 1.85
C ASP A 94 11.31 -9.02 2.77
N ILE A 95 10.80 -7.79 2.82
CA ILE A 95 9.59 -7.45 3.57
C ILE A 95 8.38 -8.24 3.06
N MET A 96 8.19 -8.28 1.74
CA MET A 96 7.07 -9.01 1.14
C MET A 96 7.19 -10.52 1.33
N ASP A 97 8.39 -11.07 1.33
CA ASP A 97 8.61 -12.49 1.58
C ASP A 97 8.33 -12.85 3.05
N ALA A 98 8.74 -12.01 4.00
CA ALA A 98 8.37 -12.18 5.41
C ALA A 98 6.86 -12.06 5.63
N ALA A 99 6.24 -11.05 5.04
CA ALA A 99 4.80 -10.83 5.13
C ALA A 99 4.00 -12.02 4.56
N ARG A 100 4.39 -12.57 3.41
CA ARG A 100 3.72 -13.74 2.81
C ARG A 100 3.85 -14.98 3.67
N ARG A 101 5.04 -15.24 4.24
CA ARG A 101 5.21 -16.35 5.20
C ARG A 101 4.32 -16.21 6.42
N ALA A 102 4.02 -14.98 6.82
CA ALA A 102 3.11 -14.65 7.92
C ALA A 102 1.63 -14.60 7.52
N GLY A 103 1.28 -14.89 6.26
CA GLY A 103 -0.10 -15.00 5.79
C GLY A 103 -0.64 -13.79 5.01
N ALA A 104 0.21 -12.85 4.60
CA ALA A 104 -0.21 -11.79 3.69
C ALA A 104 -0.51 -12.33 2.29
N GLY A 105 -1.63 -11.93 1.71
CA GLY A 105 -2.04 -12.36 0.36
C GLY A 105 -1.25 -11.69 -0.76
N GLY A 106 -0.56 -10.58 -0.48
CA GLY A 106 0.21 -9.78 -1.41
C GLY A 106 0.24 -8.31 -0.99
N GLY A 107 0.90 -7.47 -1.77
CA GLY A 107 0.99 -6.05 -1.50
C GLY A 107 1.15 -5.23 -2.78
N THR A 108 1.21 -3.93 -2.62
CA THR A 108 1.50 -2.97 -3.67
C THR A 108 2.74 -2.18 -3.26
N ILE A 109 3.72 -2.12 -4.15
CA ILE A 109 4.97 -1.39 -3.94
C ILE A 109 4.99 -0.19 -4.88
N THR A 110 5.40 0.97 -4.36
CA THR A 110 5.64 2.17 -5.15
C THR A 110 6.91 2.87 -4.68
N HIS A 111 7.54 3.60 -5.59
CA HIS A 111 8.68 4.45 -5.24
C HIS A 111 8.21 5.69 -4.48
N ALA A 112 8.99 6.09 -3.50
CA ALA A 112 8.77 7.27 -2.69
C ALA A 112 10.09 8.05 -2.52
N ARG A 113 9.99 9.26 -2.00
CA ARG A 113 11.14 10.11 -1.72
C ARG A 113 11.15 10.49 -0.25
N GLY A 114 12.28 10.26 0.42
CA GLY A 114 12.50 10.76 1.76
C GLY A 114 12.70 12.29 1.76
N THR A 115 12.24 12.93 2.84
CA THR A 115 12.39 14.39 3.05
C THR A 115 13.39 14.69 4.17
N ALA A 116 14.30 13.75 4.50
CA ALA A 116 15.38 13.99 5.45
C ALA A 116 16.23 15.18 5.01
N SER A 117 16.76 15.93 5.97
CA SER A 117 17.55 17.13 5.68
C SER A 117 18.74 16.79 4.77
N PRO A 118 19.02 17.59 3.73
CA PRO A 118 20.19 17.41 2.87
C PRO A 118 21.51 17.48 3.66
N GLU A 119 21.48 17.98 4.89
CA GLU A 119 22.65 18.07 5.75
C GLU A 119 23.04 16.71 6.36
N ASP A 120 22.08 15.79 6.46
CA ASP A 120 22.25 14.49 7.12
C ASP A 120 22.85 13.43 6.19
N VAL A 121 22.70 13.57 4.86
CA VAL A 121 23.18 12.58 3.90
C VAL A 121 23.89 13.27 2.74
N ARG A 122 25.22 13.28 2.74
CA ARG A 122 26.04 13.83 1.65
C ARG A 122 27.02 12.80 1.11
N PHE A 123 27.11 12.69 -0.21
CA PHE A 123 28.15 11.96 -0.89
C PHE A 123 29.00 12.95 -1.73
N LEU A 124 30.29 13.03 -1.43
CA LEU A 124 31.21 13.98 -2.07
C LEU A 124 30.71 15.45 -2.05
N GLY A 125 30.02 15.85 -0.97
CA GLY A 125 29.49 17.21 -0.83
C GLY A 125 28.15 17.47 -1.54
N VAL A 126 27.63 16.51 -2.32
CA VAL A 126 26.33 16.59 -2.98
C VAL A 126 25.24 16.04 -2.05
N PRO A 127 24.15 16.77 -1.78
CA PRO A 127 23.03 16.26 -1.02
C PRO A 127 22.43 15.03 -1.73
N LEU A 128 22.38 13.90 -1.05
CA LEU A 128 21.66 12.73 -1.53
C LEU A 128 20.22 12.80 -1.04
N VAL A 129 19.28 12.72 -1.97
CA VAL A 129 17.87 12.53 -1.63
C VAL A 129 17.67 11.04 -1.44
N PRO A 130 17.33 10.58 -0.23
CA PRO A 130 17.12 9.15 -0.02
C PRO A 130 15.90 8.68 -0.80
N GLU A 131 16.13 7.79 -1.75
CA GLU A 131 15.04 7.07 -2.41
C GLU A 131 14.44 6.07 -1.43
N LYS A 132 13.13 5.97 -1.43
CA LYS A 132 12.34 5.09 -0.57
C LYS A 132 11.41 4.22 -1.41
N GLU A 133 11.01 3.11 -0.83
CA GLU A 133 9.89 2.30 -1.30
C GLU A 133 8.76 2.39 -0.27
N MET A 134 7.53 2.50 -0.75
CA MET A 134 6.35 2.39 0.07
C MET A 134 5.62 1.10 -0.29
N ILE A 135 5.43 0.24 0.70
CA ILE A 135 4.78 -1.05 0.58
C ILE A 135 3.45 -0.95 1.33
N MET A 136 2.37 -1.36 0.68
CA MET A 136 1.03 -1.41 1.26
C MET A 136 0.51 -2.83 1.21
N ILE A 137 0.13 -3.38 2.35
CA ILE A 137 -0.40 -4.73 2.52
C ILE A 137 -1.77 -4.62 3.18
N LEU A 138 -2.80 -5.05 2.47
CA LEU A 138 -4.13 -5.19 3.03
C LEU A 138 -4.30 -6.60 3.60
N CYS A 139 -4.72 -6.70 4.85
CA CYS A 139 -4.92 -7.97 5.53
C CYS A 139 -6.11 -7.94 6.50
N GLU A 140 -6.58 -9.11 6.88
CA GLU A 140 -7.52 -9.25 7.98
C GLU A 140 -6.90 -8.76 9.29
N SER A 141 -7.69 -8.09 10.13
CA SER A 141 -7.21 -7.51 11.39
C SER A 141 -6.57 -8.54 12.32
N GLU A 142 -7.06 -9.77 12.30
CA GLU A 142 -6.53 -10.88 13.09
C GLU A 142 -5.12 -11.32 12.69
N LYS A 143 -4.73 -11.07 11.44
CA LYS A 143 -3.40 -11.42 10.91
C LYS A 143 -2.38 -10.29 11.05
N THR A 144 -2.86 -9.08 11.36
CA THR A 144 -2.02 -7.86 11.33
C THR A 144 -0.79 -8.00 12.22
N ASP A 145 -0.98 -8.39 13.49
CA ASP A 145 0.12 -8.46 14.46
C ASP A 145 1.13 -9.54 14.07
N THR A 146 0.67 -10.68 13.53
CA THR A 146 1.57 -11.73 13.04
C THR A 146 2.42 -11.24 11.87
N ILE A 147 1.81 -10.51 10.92
CA ILE A 147 2.53 -9.96 9.76
C ILE A 147 3.50 -8.86 10.20
N VAL A 148 3.05 -7.94 11.06
CA VAL A 148 3.89 -6.84 11.58
C VAL A 148 5.10 -7.39 12.33
N ASN A 149 4.90 -8.37 13.21
CA ASN A 149 5.99 -8.99 13.97
C ASN A 149 6.99 -9.72 13.06
N ALA A 150 6.50 -10.41 12.02
CA ALA A 150 7.37 -11.07 11.05
C ALA A 150 8.23 -10.08 10.26
N ILE A 151 7.68 -8.92 9.90
CA ILE A 151 8.43 -7.85 9.24
C ILE A 151 9.42 -7.22 10.21
N ALA A 152 8.98 -6.87 11.42
CA ALA A 152 9.80 -6.22 12.42
C ALA A 152 10.98 -7.09 12.92
N SER A 153 10.90 -8.40 12.74
CA SER A 153 11.99 -9.34 13.11
C SER A 153 13.05 -9.52 12.02
N LEU A 154 12.98 -8.78 10.90
CA LEU A 154 14.00 -8.83 9.87
C LEU A 154 15.25 -8.08 10.32
N GLU A 155 16.38 -8.79 10.45
CA GLU A 155 17.67 -8.21 10.87
C GLU A 155 18.12 -7.03 9.98
N CYS A 156 17.75 -7.06 8.69
CA CYS A 156 18.07 -5.99 7.75
C CYS A 156 17.33 -4.68 8.03
N LEU A 157 16.34 -4.67 8.93
CA LEU A 157 15.60 -3.48 9.33
C LEU A 157 16.00 -2.90 10.69
N ASP A 158 16.98 -3.47 11.36
CA ASP A 158 17.43 -3.05 12.71
C ASP A 158 18.22 -1.72 12.72
N GLU A 159 18.61 -1.21 11.55
CA GLU A 159 19.37 0.04 11.46
C GLU A 159 18.48 1.27 11.71
N PRO A 160 18.89 2.22 12.56
CA PRO A 160 18.16 3.46 12.78
C PRO A 160 17.93 4.25 11.49
N GLY A 161 16.69 4.69 11.26
CA GLY A 161 16.33 5.50 10.08
C GLY A 161 16.10 4.72 8.80
N ILE A 162 16.17 3.38 8.84
CA ILE A 162 15.90 2.53 7.66
C ILE A 162 14.48 2.73 7.13
N GLY A 163 13.51 2.86 8.02
CA GLY A 163 12.12 3.02 7.62
C GLY A 163 11.15 3.21 8.77
N ILE A 164 9.88 3.27 8.43
CA ILE A 164 8.75 3.31 9.37
C ILE A 164 7.70 2.30 8.93
N LEU A 165 6.99 1.75 9.90
CA LEU A 165 5.83 0.89 9.70
C LEU A 165 4.67 1.42 10.55
N TYR A 166 3.48 1.49 9.97
CA TYR A 166 2.25 1.81 10.71
C TYR A 166 1.05 1.06 10.14
N THR A 167 0.00 0.97 10.92
CA THR A 167 -1.24 0.30 10.54
C THR A 167 -2.43 1.24 10.63
N GLN A 168 -3.38 1.08 9.71
CA GLN A 168 -4.65 1.83 9.69
C GLN A 168 -5.82 0.89 9.53
N GLY A 169 -6.95 1.22 10.17
CA GLY A 169 -8.21 0.54 9.92
C GLY A 169 -8.72 0.84 8.51
N VAL A 170 -9.33 -0.16 7.88
CA VAL A 170 -9.97 -0.03 6.57
C VAL A 170 -11.46 -0.24 6.77
N SER A 171 -12.25 0.80 6.53
CA SER A 171 -13.70 0.77 6.75
C SER A 171 -14.43 0.00 5.65
N ASP A 172 -13.94 0.05 4.41
CA ASP A 172 -14.46 -0.75 3.31
C ASP A 172 -13.34 -1.24 2.40
N PHE A 173 -13.51 -2.45 1.89
CA PHE A 173 -12.53 -3.10 1.01
C PHE A 173 -13.21 -4.00 0.00
N MET A 174 -12.72 -3.96 -1.23
CA MET A 174 -13.20 -4.80 -2.31
C MET A 174 -12.12 -5.13 -3.34
N ASN A 175 -12.16 -6.38 -3.80
CA ASN A 175 -11.44 -6.78 -5.01
C ASN A 175 -12.25 -6.43 -6.27
N LEU A 176 -11.62 -5.74 -7.21
CA LEU A 176 -12.18 -5.42 -8.51
C LEU A 176 -11.75 -6.46 -9.55
N GLY A 177 -12.66 -6.84 -10.45
CA GLY A 177 -12.34 -7.78 -11.55
C GLY A 177 -12.18 -9.24 -11.12
N SER A 178 -12.46 -9.61 -9.88
CA SER A 178 -12.68 -11.00 -9.51
C SER A 178 -14.04 -11.39 -10.10
N GLY A 179 -14.01 -12.14 -11.22
CA GLY A 179 -15.21 -12.61 -11.87
C GLY A 179 -16.22 -13.19 -10.89
N LYS A 180 -17.50 -12.84 -11.10
CA LYS A 180 -18.62 -13.48 -10.44
C LYS A 180 -18.67 -14.96 -10.75
#